data_8f4481d9ca81a7730497c7b2209ba50d
#
_entry.id   8f4481d9ca81a7730497c7b2209ba50d
#
_cell.length_a   1.000
_cell.length_b   1.000
_cell.length_c   1.000
_cell.angle_alpha   90.00
_cell.angle_beta   90.00
_cell.angle_gamma   90.00
#
_symmetry.space_group_name_H-M   'P 1'
#
loop_
_entity.id
_entity.type
_entity.pdbx_description
1 polymer ?
#
loop_
_entity_poly.entity_id
_entity_poly.type
_entity_poly.pdbx_seq_one_letter_code
_entity_poly.pdbx_strand_id
1 'polypeptide(L)'
;MADAASRSAKSGTNALKAAAKDPKAAAKQAKVNAKDAKKAEKARKKASDNPADMGRIRQIVRAYQVTHEYDRALPYLLIGAFLLPTALSIVIGLTWGYAFNVIFAGVMLGILATMLMLVRRAKAATFKRYAGKTGSAEVALGMLPKKWISTPVVAANRNKDVVHRTLGPGGLVLIGEGEAGRVRQLLASEVKKHERVAYGVTVTTVIMGDKEGQVPLKKLAGHIRKLPKVLQAHQITDLRQRLRALDALRPPVPTPKGPMPTSPRQVKGARQAMRGR
;
A
#
# COMPACT_ATOMS: atom_id res chain seq x y z
N MET A 1 -10.56 -13.32 -42.75
CA MET A 1 -10.42 -13.58 -41.30
C MET A 1 -10.78 -15.00 -40.85
N ALA A 2 -11.44 -15.80 -41.67
CA ALA A 2 -11.85 -17.19 -41.34
C ALA A 2 -10.69 -18.24 -41.39
N ASP A 3 -9.62 -17.95 -42.15
CA ASP A 3 -8.53 -18.92 -42.40
C ASP A 3 -7.51 -19.04 -41.24
N ALA A 4 -7.33 -17.96 -40.45
CA ALA A 4 -6.44 -17.97 -39.28
C ALA A 4 -7.01 -18.76 -38.09
N ALA A 5 -8.34 -18.73 -37.92
CA ALA A 5 -9.02 -19.47 -36.85
C ALA A 5 -9.03 -20.98 -37.11
N SER A 6 -9.13 -21.39 -38.39
CA SER A 6 -9.11 -22.82 -38.75
C SER A 6 -7.72 -23.46 -38.59
N ARG A 7 -6.66 -22.70 -38.80
CA ARG A 7 -5.26 -23.15 -38.58
C ARG A 7 -4.93 -23.30 -37.11
N SER A 8 -5.44 -22.40 -36.26
CA SER A 8 -5.26 -22.48 -34.79
C SER A 8 -5.97 -23.69 -34.20
N ALA A 9 -7.20 -23.99 -34.65
CA ALA A 9 -7.96 -25.14 -34.18
C ALA A 9 -7.32 -26.50 -34.63
N LYS A 10 -6.80 -26.58 -35.86
CA LYS A 10 -6.09 -27.78 -36.34
C LYS A 10 -4.73 -28.01 -35.62
N SER A 11 -4.02 -26.96 -35.23
CA SER A 11 -2.80 -27.04 -34.42
C SER A 11 -3.09 -27.58 -33.02
N GLY A 12 -4.14 -27.14 -32.37
CA GLY A 12 -4.56 -27.62 -31.05
C GLY A 12 -4.97 -29.10 -31.04
N THR A 13 -5.69 -29.55 -32.04
CA THR A 13 -6.11 -30.95 -32.14
C THR A 13 -4.97 -31.91 -32.47
N ASN A 14 -3.99 -31.50 -33.26
CA ASN A 14 -2.79 -32.28 -33.52
C ASN A 14 -1.86 -32.37 -32.29
N ALA A 15 -1.75 -31.32 -31.49
CA ALA A 15 -1.01 -31.35 -30.22
C ALA A 15 -1.64 -32.29 -29.18
N LEU A 16 -2.97 -32.32 -29.10
CA LEU A 16 -3.71 -33.24 -28.24
C LEU A 16 -3.58 -34.71 -28.70
N LYS A 17 -3.58 -34.98 -30.02
CA LYS A 17 -3.34 -36.34 -30.57
C LYS A 17 -1.90 -36.82 -30.39
N ALA A 18 -0.92 -35.94 -30.45
CA ALA A 18 0.49 -36.27 -30.17
C ALA A 18 0.73 -36.56 -28.67
N ALA A 19 0.06 -35.79 -27.78
CA ALA A 19 0.13 -36.03 -26.33
C ALA A 19 -0.48 -37.38 -25.88
N ALA A 20 -1.45 -37.90 -26.65
CA ALA A 20 -2.06 -39.21 -26.38
C ALA A 20 -1.16 -40.41 -26.75
N LYS A 21 -0.12 -40.19 -27.62
CA LYS A 21 0.78 -41.28 -28.08
C LYS A 21 1.97 -41.54 -27.14
N ASP A 22 2.38 -40.58 -26.31
CA ASP A 22 3.54 -40.74 -25.42
C ASP A 22 3.37 -39.95 -24.10
N PRO A 23 2.72 -40.53 -23.07
CA PRO A 23 2.45 -39.85 -21.82
C PRO A 23 3.73 -39.42 -21.06
N LYS A 24 4.85 -40.13 -21.28
CA LYS A 24 6.16 -39.76 -20.69
C LYS A 24 6.76 -38.53 -21.35
N ALA A 25 6.61 -38.34 -22.67
CA ALA A 25 7.08 -37.18 -23.39
C ALA A 25 6.25 -35.93 -23.02
N ALA A 26 4.93 -36.07 -22.93
CA ALA A 26 4.03 -34.97 -22.48
C ALA A 26 4.33 -34.52 -21.05
N ALA A 27 4.58 -35.45 -20.13
CA ALA A 27 4.96 -35.15 -18.75
C ALA A 27 6.34 -34.44 -18.66
N LYS A 28 7.30 -34.81 -19.51
CA LYS A 28 8.61 -34.16 -19.59
C LYS A 28 8.49 -32.74 -20.13
N GLN A 29 7.68 -32.53 -21.16
CA GLN A 29 7.39 -31.22 -21.74
C GLN A 29 6.67 -30.31 -20.74
N ALA A 30 5.68 -30.82 -20.02
CA ALA A 30 4.99 -30.08 -18.97
C ALA A 30 5.94 -29.65 -17.83
N LYS A 31 6.90 -30.49 -17.44
CA LYS A 31 7.94 -30.13 -16.46
C LYS A 31 8.89 -29.06 -16.97
N VAL A 32 9.27 -29.10 -18.25
CA VAL A 32 10.10 -28.05 -18.88
C VAL A 32 9.34 -26.74 -18.93
N ASN A 33 8.11 -26.76 -19.44
CA ASN A 33 7.27 -25.56 -19.52
C ASN A 33 7.01 -24.96 -18.12
N ALA A 34 6.80 -25.79 -17.10
CA ALA A 34 6.64 -25.33 -15.70
C ALA A 34 7.93 -24.70 -15.13
N LYS A 35 9.11 -25.23 -15.52
CA LYS A 35 10.41 -24.63 -15.15
C LYS A 35 10.62 -23.28 -15.84
N ASP A 36 10.28 -23.19 -17.12
CA ASP A 36 10.44 -21.96 -17.90
C ASP A 36 9.44 -20.89 -17.45
N ALA A 37 8.20 -21.26 -17.14
CA ALA A 37 7.20 -20.38 -16.53
C ALA A 37 7.68 -19.83 -15.16
N LYS A 38 8.26 -20.70 -14.31
CA LYS A 38 8.86 -20.28 -13.03
C LYS A 38 10.07 -19.38 -13.21
N LYS A 39 10.90 -19.62 -14.24
CA LYS A 39 12.04 -18.74 -14.58
C LYS A 39 11.57 -17.38 -15.07
N ALA A 40 10.58 -17.35 -15.97
CA ALA A 40 9.99 -16.12 -16.47
C ALA A 40 9.30 -15.31 -15.36
N GLU A 41 8.58 -15.98 -14.45
CA GLU A 41 7.98 -15.32 -13.28
C GLU A 41 9.04 -14.73 -12.33
N LYS A 42 10.12 -15.48 -12.05
CA LYS A 42 11.25 -14.99 -11.26
C LYS A 42 11.95 -13.80 -11.93
N ALA A 43 12.13 -13.83 -13.26
CA ALA A 43 12.71 -12.73 -14.02
C ALA A 43 11.80 -11.49 -13.97
N ARG A 44 10.48 -11.66 -14.13
CA ARG A 44 9.49 -10.60 -14.01
C ARG A 44 9.47 -9.99 -12.61
N LYS A 45 9.51 -10.81 -11.55
CA LYS A 45 9.61 -10.36 -10.16
C LYS A 45 10.92 -9.62 -9.87
N LYS A 46 12.04 -10.04 -10.52
CA LYS A 46 13.33 -9.33 -10.40
C LYS A 46 13.31 -7.96 -11.08
N ALA A 47 12.63 -7.83 -12.21
CA ALA A 47 12.51 -6.57 -12.96
C ALA A 47 11.39 -5.66 -12.42
N SER A 48 10.46 -6.20 -11.62
CA SER A 48 9.35 -5.42 -11.06
C SER A 48 9.84 -4.48 -9.96
N ASP A 49 9.39 -3.23 -10.06
CA ASP A 49 9.61 -2.18 -9.06
C ASP A 49 8.54 -2.21 -7.95
N ASN A 50 7.60 -3.15 -8.05
CA ASN A 50 6.53 -3.31 -7.07
C ASN A 50 7.08 -3.96 -5.78
N PRO A 51 6.90 -3.33 -4.60
CA PRO A 51 7.35 -3.88 -3.32
C PRO A 51 6.82 -5.28 -3.01
N ALA A 52 5.62 -5.62 -3.50
CA ALA A 52 5.01 -6.95 -3.29
C ALA A 52 5.76 -8.09 -4.01
N ASP A 53 6.44 -7.78 -5.13
CA ASP A 53 7.19 -8.74 -5.93
C ASP A 53 8.66 -8.88 -5.49
N MET A 54 9.12 -7.97 -4.60
CA MET A 54 10.50 -7.95 -4.12
C MET A 54 10.71 -8.94 -2.96
N GLY A 55 11.85 -9.64 -2.96
CA GLY A 55 12.27 -10.40 -1.80
C GLY A 55 12.50 -9.51 -0.57
N ARG A 56 12.32 -10.08 0.65
CA ARG A 56 12.41 -9.33 1.93
C ARG A 56 13.66 -8.46 2.06
N ILE A 57 14.82 -8.99 1.68
CA ILE A 57 16.10 -8.24 1.74
C ILE A 57 16.06 -7.03 0.81
N ARG A 58 15.57 -7.19 -0.41
CA ARG A 58 15.46 -6.12 -1.39
C ARG A 58 14.49 -5.02 -0.94
N GLN A 59 13.41 -5.41 -0.26
CA GLN A 59 12.48 -4.45 0.36
C GLN A 59 13.17 -3.62 1.44
N ILE A 60 14.01 -4.25 2.30
CA ILE A 60 14.77 -3.56 3.35
C ILE A 60 15.77 -2.58 2.74
N VAL A 61 16.55 -3.02 1.72
CA VAL A 61 17.51 -2.16 1.04
C VAL A 61 16.83 -0.96 0.39
N ARG A 62 15.70 -1.17 -0.28
CA ARG A 62 14.93 -0.08 -0.89
C ARG A 62 14.34 0.85 0.15
N ALA A 63 13.82 0.31 1.27
CA ALA A 63 13.35 1.14 2.39
C ALA A 63 14.48 2.01 2.95
N TYR A 64 15.69 1.45 3.09
CA TYR A 64 16.87 2.20 3.49
C TYR A 64 17.21 3.31 2.49
N GLN A 65 17.30 3.01 1.19
CA GLN A 65 17.64 3.99 0.14
C GLN A 65 16.67 5.18 0.13
N VAL A 66 15.35 4.88 0.10
CA VAL A 66 14.31 5.91 0.11
C VAL A 66 14.32 6.73 1.41
N THR A 67 14.63 6.10 2.55
CA THR A 67 14.68 6.80 3.83
C THR A 67 15.91 7.70 3.92
N HIS A 68 17.05 7.25 3.40
CA HIS A 68 18.30 7.99 3.39
C HIS A 68 18.21 9.30 2.58
N GLU A 69 17.41 9.34 1.51
CA GLU A 69 17.15 10.60 0.77
C GLU A 69 16.56 11.70 1.65
N TYR A 70 15.75 11.33 2.65
CA TYR A 70 15.03 12.26 3.53
C TYR A 70 15.68 12.42 4.92
N ASP A 71 16.61 11.52 5.28
CA ASP A 71 17.28 11.51 6.59
C ASP A 71 18.73 11.05 6.46
N ARG A 72 19.62 12.05 6.29
CA ARG A 72 21.08 11.81 6.18
C ARG A 72 21.71 11.22 7.43
N ALA A 73 21.08 11.39 8.60
CA ALA A 73 21.56 10.83 9.85
C ALA A 73 21.24 9.32 10.00
N LEU A 74 20.45 8.74 9.09
CA LEU A 74 20.00 7.36 9.15
C LEU A 74 21.12 6.34 9.36
N PRO A 75 22.26 6.34 8.60
CA PRO A 75 23.30 5.33 8.77
C PRO A 75 23.91 5.36 10.17
N TYR A 76 24.19 6.55 10.70
CA TYR A 76 24.77 6.69 12.04
C TYR A 76 23.83 6.18 13.13
N LEU A 77 22.53 6.44 12.99
CA LEU A 77 21.51 5.96 13.92
C LEU A 77 21.32 4.43 13.86
N LEU A 78 21.42 3.83 12.68
CA LEU A 78 21.35 2.37 12.54
C LEU A 78 22.59 1.68 13.14
N ILE A 79 23.78 2.24 12.91
CA ILE A 79 25.03 1.76 13.51
C ILE A 79 24.95 1.87 15.04
N GLY A 80 24.52 3.02 15.57
CA GLY A 80 24.35 3.21 17.01
C GLY A 80 23.32 2.26 17.62
N ALA A 81 22.18 2.05 16.94
CA ALA A 81 21.16 1.12 17.39
C ALA A 81 21.61 -0.34 17.42
N PHE A 82 22.58 -0.71 16.57
CA PHE A 82 23.20 -2.04 16.58
C PHE A 82 24.30 -2.15 17.65
N LEU A 83 25.22 -1.19 17.66
CA LEU A 83 26.40 -1.25 18.51
C LEU A 83 26.08 -1.12 20.00
N LEU A 84 25.11 -0.28 20.37
CA LEU A 84 24.82 0.03 21.78
C LEU A 84 24.37 -1.21 22.56
N PRO A 85 23.33 -1.98 22.15
CA PRO A 85 22.95 -3.20 22.86
C PRO A 85 24.01 -4.31 22.76
N THR A 86 24.74 -4.36 21.64
CA THR A 86 25.82 -5.35 21.45
C THR A 86 26.99 -5.05 22.40
N ALA A 87 27.45 -3.82 22.49
CA ALA A 87 28.54 -3.43 23.41
C ALA A 87 28.15 -3.65 24.88
N LEU A 88 26.91 -3.27 25.23
CA LEU A 88 26.42 -3.50 26.61
C LEU A 88 26.37 -4.97 26.94
N SER A 89 25.95 -5.84 26.01
CA SER A 89 25.94 -7.29 26.25
C SER A 89 27.34 -7.91 26.36
N ILE A 90 28.33 -7.38 25.65
CA ILE A 90 29.72 -7.81 25.77
C ILE A 90 30.24 -7.50 27.20
N VAL A 91 30.02 -6.29 27.68
CA VAL A 91 30.44 -5.88 29.04
C VAL A 91 29.78 -6.79 30.09
N ILE A 92 28.46 -7.01 30.01
CA ILE A 92 27.72 -7.87 30.93
C ILE A 92 28.23 -9.32 30.86
N GLY A 93 28.43 -9.86 29.64
CA GLY A 93 28.87 -11.23 29.43
C GLY A 93 30.27 -11.51 29.99
N LEU A 94 31.18 -10.54 29.91
CA LEU A 94 32.53 -10.65 30.47
C LEU A 94 32.52 -10.60 31.98
N THR A 95 31.63 -9.84 32.62
CA THR A 95 31.56 -9.70 34.08
C THR A 95 30.90 -10.89 34.77
N TRP A 96 29.92 -11.55 34.13
CA TRP A 96 29.07 -12.58 34.75
C TRP A 96 29.40 -14.02 34.33
N GLY A 97 30.43 -14.23 33.49
CA GLY A 97 30.89 -15.57 33.09
C GLY A 97 30.04 -16.32 32.05
N TYR A 98 28.93 -15.77 31.62
CA TYR A 98 28.04 -16.34 30.57
C TYR A 98 28.24 -15.68 29.22
N ALA A 99 29.48 -15.38 28.84
CA ALA A 99 29.85 -14.54 27.73
C ALA A 99 29.16 -14.92 26.42
N PHE A 100 29.14 -16.21 26.03
CA PHE A 100 28.59 -16.64 24.75
C PHE A 100 27.08 -16.35 24.59
N ASN A 101 26.27 -16.77 25.58
CA ASN A 101 24.82 -16.61 25.52
C ASN A 101 24.39 -15.14 25.59
N VAL A 102 25.07 -14.35 26.43
CA VAL A 102 24.76 -12.92 26.60
C VAL A 102 25.17 -12.11 25.38
N ILE A 103 26.35 -12.40 24.79
CA ILE A 103 26.79 -11.74 23.55
C ILE A 103 25.87 -12.09 22.40
N PHE A 104 25.48 -13.36 22.24
CA PHE A 104 24.53 -13.78 21.20
C PHE A 104 23.17 -13.07 21.34
N ALA A 105 22.64 -13.00 22.58
CA ALA A 105 21.40 -12.27 22.85
C ALA A 105 21.52 -10.78 22.51
N GLY A 106 22.66 -10.15 22.83
CA GLY A 106 22.95 -8.76 22.53
C GLY A 106 23.00 -8.47 21.02
N VAL A 107 23.62 -9.35 20.24
CA VAL A 107 23.63 -9.23 18.76
C VAL A 107 22.22 -9.34 18.22
N MET A 108 21.41 -10.30 18.70
CA MET A 108 20.00 -10.43 18.28
C MET A 108 19.19 -9.19 18.65
N LEU A 109 19.39 -8.64 19.84
CA LEU A 109 18.76 -7.41 20.29
C LEU A 109 19.19 -6.20 19.44
N GLY A 110 20.46 -6.13 19.06
CA GLY A 110 21.00 -5.11 18.16
C GLY A 110 20.36 -5.14 16.78
N ILE A 111 20.21 -6.34 16.19
CA ILE A 111 19.50 -6.52 14.92
C ILE A 111 18.04 -6.05 15.04
N LEU A 112 17.34 -6.45 16.11
CA LEU A 112 15.97 -6.06 16.36
C LEU A 112 15.84 -4.53 16.52
N ALA A 113 16.70 -3.90 17.29
CA ALA A 113 16.74 -2.46 17.51
C ALA A 113 16.95 -1.70 16.19
N THR A 114 17.90 -2.16 15.36
CA THR A 114 18.19 -1.60 14.05
C THR A 114 16.97 -1.69 13.12
N MET A 115 16.27 -2.83 13.09
CA MET A 115 15.06 -3.01 12.31
C MET A 115 13.93 -2.11 12.77
N LEU A 116 13.70 -1.99 14.07
CA LEU A 116 12.69 -1.10 14.64
C LEU A 116 13.00 0.37 14.33
N MET A 117 14.27 0.77 14.42
CA MET A 117 14.72 2.12 14.08
C MET A 117 14.50 2.42 12.60
N LEU A 118 14.88 1.51 11.71
CA LEU A 118 14.66 1.65 10.26
C LEU A 118 13.17 1.81 9.95
N VAL A 119 12.30 0.97 10.51
CA VAL A 119 10.84 1.04 10.29
C VAL A 119 10.27 2.38 10.77
N ARG A 120 10.69 2.86 11.95
CA ARG A 120 10.24 4.16 12.47
C ARG A 120 10.67 5.32 11.56
N ARG A 121 11.93 5.31 11.13
CA ARG A 121 12.48 6.35 10.24
C ARG A 121 11.90 6.29 8.85
N ALA A 122 11.69 5.09 8.29
CA ALA A 122 11.03 4.90 7.00
C ALA A 122 9.59 5.45 7.01
N LYS A 123 8.82 5.22 8.08
CA LYS A 123 7.49 5.84 8.25
C LYS A 123 7.58 7.37 8.29
N ALA A 124 8.52 7.93 9.03
CA ALA A 124 8.70 9.38 9.11
C ALA A 124 9.10 9.98 7.76
N ALA A 125 10.01 9.33 7.02
CA ALA A 125 10.42 9.73 5.67
C ALA A 125 9.24 9.67 4.68
N THR A 126 8.41 8.63 4.75
CA THR A 126 7.20 8.50 3.94
C THR A 126 6.26 9.70 4.17
N PHE A 127 6.00 10.08 5.41
CA PHE A 127 5.18 11.25 5.69
C PHE A 127 5.79 12.55 5.16
N LYS A 128 7.12 12.73 5.28
CA LYS A 128 7.81 13.89 4.69
C LYS A 128 7.69 13.92 3.17
N ARG A 129 7.82 12.78 2.51
CA ARG A 129 7.72 12.64 1.05
C ARG A 129 6.35 13.03 0.51
N TYR A 130 5.29 12.71 1.25
CA TYR A 130 3.90 12.93 0.82
C TYR A 130 3.26 14.17 1.43
N ALA A 131 3.94 14.87 2.34
CA ALA A 131 3.44 16.13 2.91
C ALA A 131 3.13 17.14 1.80
N GLY A 132 1.95 17.75 1.86
CA GLY A 132 1.49 18.76 0.89
C GLY A 132 1.12 18.22 -0.51
N LYS A 133 1.16 16.90 -0.74
CA LYS A 133 0.72 16.31 -2.02
C LYS A 133 -0.73 15.86 -1.92
N THR A 134 -1.52 16.14 -2.96
CA THR A 134 -2.90 15.66 -3.05
C THR A 134 -2.96 14.14 -3.07
N GLY A 135 -3.84 13.53 -2.28
CA GLY A 135 -3.93 12.08 -2.11
C GLY A 135 -3.02 11.53 -1.00
N SER A 136 -2.38 12.40 -0.23
CA SER A 136 -1.48 11.99 0.86
C SER A 136 -2.20 11.24 1.98
N ALA A 137 -3.50 11.48 2.19
CA ALA A 137 -4.31 10.74 3.15
C ALA A 137 -4.31 9.23 2.90
N GLU A 138 -4.23 8.78 1.65
CA GLU A 138 -4.13 7.35 1.29
C GLU A 138 -2.96 6.66 1.97
N VAL A 139 -1.82 7.35 2.09
CA VAL A 139 -0.62 6.83 2.78
C VAL A 139 -0.92 6.53 4.25
N ALA A 140 -1.61 7.44 4.94
CA ALA A 140 -1.98 7.24 6.33
C ALA A 140 -3.05 6.13 6.47
N LEU A 141 -4.01 6.07 5.54
CA LEU A 141 -5.04 5.03 5.51
C LEU A 141 -4.45 3.64 5.23
N GLY A 142 -3.40 3.53 4.42
CA GLY A 142 -2.65 2.30 4.20
C GLY A 142 -1.92 1.77 5.44
N MET A 143 -1.71 2.61 6.46
CA MET A 143 -1.11 2.21 7.74
C MET A 143 -2.13 1.71 8.77
N LEU A 144 -3.42 1.72 8.45
CA LEU A 144 -4.46 1.18 9.31
C LEU A 144 -4.37 -0.35 9.39
N PRO A 145 -4.73 -0.97 10.52
CA PRO A 145 -4.80 -2.43 10.65
C PRO A 145 -5.75 -3.04 9.62
N LYS A 146 -5.56 -4.32 9.29
CA LYS A 146 -6.39 -5.09 8.33
C LYS A 146 -7.90 -5.10 8.63
N LYS A 147 -8.29 -4.74 9.86
CA LYS A 147 -9.70 -4.57 10.28
C LYS A 147 -10.38 -3.35 9.64
N TRP A 148 -9.59 -2.42 9.09
CA TRP A 148 -10.06 -1.24 8.39
C TRP A 148 -9.98 -1.45 6.89
N ILE A 149 -11.04 -1.12 6.20
CA ILE A 149 -11.16 -1.21 4.75
C ILE A 149 -11.16 0.21 4.21
N SER A 150 -10.08 0.60 3.56
CA SER A 150 -9.93 1.94 3.01
C SER A 150 -10.21 1.94 1.51
N THR A 151 -11.01 2.90 1.07
CA THR A 151 -11.28 3.19 -0.35
C THR A 151 -10.72 4.58 -0.63
N PRO A 152 -9.62 4.68 -1.38
CA PRO A 152 -9.07 5.99 -1.74
C PRO A 152 -9.98 6.68 -2.76
N VAL A 153 -10.04 8.00 -2.67
CA VAL A 153 -10.69 8.89 -3.62
C VAL A 153 -12.12 8.44 -3.99
N VAL A 154 -13.05 8.53 -3.04
CA VAL A 154 -14.47 8.30 -3.31
C VAL A 154 -15.14 9.50 -3.96
N ALA A 155 -14.59 10.70 -3.77
CA ALA A 155 -15.01 11.92 -4.45
C ALA A 155 -13.81 12.86 -4.66
N ALA A 156 -13.84 13.62 -5.73
CA ALA A 156 -12.84 14.65 -6.02
C ALA A 156 -13.50 15.83 -6.73
N ASN A 157 -12.95 17.02 -6.55
CA ASN A 157 -13.36 18.20 -7.28
C ASN A 157 -12.25 18.67 -8.25
N ARG A 158 -12.58 19.67 -9.09
CA ARG A 158 -11.62 20.25 -10.06
C ARG A 158 -10.41 20.92 -9.40
N ASN A 159 -10.56 21.34 -8.14
CA ASN A 159 -9.53 22.03 -7.36
C ASN A 159 -8.58 21.05 -6.64
N LYS A 160 -8.66 19.74 -6.96
CA LYS A 160 -7.87 18.67 -6.33
C LYS A 160 -8.19 18.43 -4.85
N ASP A 161 -9.33 18.95 -4.35
CA ASP A 161 -9.82 18.50 -3.06
C ASP A 161 -10.41 17.11 -3.23
N VAL A 162 -10.08 16.20 -2.32
CA VAL A 162 -10.49 14.80 -2.41
C VAL A 162 -11.09 14.30 -1.11
N VAL A 163 -12.01 13.34 -1.22
CA VAL A 163 -12.58 12.63 -0.08
C VAL A 163 -12.20 11.18 -0.17
N HIS A 164 -11.67 10.64 0.92
CA HIS A 164 -11.38 9.24 1.11
C HIS A 164 -12.38 8.63 2.08
N ARG A 165 -12.57 7.33 2.01
CA ARG A 165 -13.45 6.60 2.89
C ARG A 165 -12.70 5.46 3.57
N THR A 166 -12.94 5.27 4.86
CA THR A 166 -12.50 4.08 5.57
C THR A 166 -13.62 3.53 6.44
N LEU A 167 -13.78 2.22 6.42
CA LEU A 167 -14.77 1.46 7.17
C LEU A 167 -14.04 0.51 8.11
N GLY A 168 -14.44 0.50 9.38
CA GLY A 168 -13.84 -0.39 10.37
C GLY A 168 -14.61 -0.43 11.68
N PRO A 169 -14.02 -0.99 12.74
CA PRO A 169 -14.68 -1.10 14.03
C PRO A 169 -15.17 0.23 14.61
N GLY A 170 -14.51 1.33 14.30
CA GLY A 170 -14.91 2.68 14.73
C GLY A 170 -15.99 3.33 13.84
N GLY A 171 -16.63 2.58 12.93
CA GLY A 171 -17.66 3.12 12.07
C GLY A 171 -17.19 3.43 10.65
N LEU A 172 -18.00 4.24 9.98
CA LEU A 172 -17.73 4.76 8.65
C LEU A 172 -17.11 6.16 8.77
N VAL A 173 -15.89 6.33 8.30
CA VAL A 173 -15.15 7.60 8.38
C VAL A 173 -14.89 8.13 6.99
N LEU A 174 -15.28 9.38 6.74
CA LEU A 174 -14.96 10.14 5.54
C LEU A 174 -13.85 11.14 5.85
N ILE A 175 -12.79 11.09 5.08
CA ILE A 175 -11.60 11.93 5.27
C ILE A 175 -11.49 12.89 4.10
N GLY A 176 -11.58 14.17 4.38
CA GLY A 176 -11.40 15.22 3.39
C GLY A 176 -9.98 15.76 3.38
N GLU A 177 -9.41 15.90 2.20
CA GLU A 177 -8.09 16.45 1.95
C GLU A 177 -8.20 17.62 0.96
N GLY A 178 -7.65 18.78 1.29
CA GLY A 178 -7.66 19.98 0.48
C GLY A 178 -7.90 21.24 1.30
N GLU A 179 -8.44 22.29 0.66
CA GLU A 179 -8.74 23.54 1.34
C GLU A 179 -10.01 23.41 2.20
N ALA A 180 -9.93 23.86 3.47
CA ALA A 180 -10.92 23.55 4.51
C ALA A 180 -12.36 23.94 4.14
N GLY A 181 -12.57 25.11 3.54
CA GLY A 181 -13.92 25.58 3.18
C GLY A 181 -14.57 24.71 2.09
N ARG A 182 -13.82 24.45 1.02
CA ARG A 182 -14.30 23.63 -0.10
C ARG A 182 -14.47 22.16 0.29
N VAL A 183 -13.53 21.63 1.07
CA VAL A 183 -13.57 20.24 1.56
C VAL A 183 -14.78 19.99 2.45
N ARG A 184 -15.16 20.95 3.30
CA ARG A 184 -16.38 20.83 4.12
C ARG A 184 -17.63 20.65 3.27
N GLN A 185 -17.77 21.41 2.19
CA GLN A 185 -18.92 21.29 1.26
C GLN A 185 -18.92 19.92 0.56
N LEU A 186 -17.74 19.48 0.09
CA LEU A 186 -17.58 18.19 -0.55
C LEU A 186 -17.90 17.04 0.43
N LEU A 187 -17.39 17.10 1.67
CA LEU A 187 -17.69 16.15 2.73
C LEU A 187 -19.18 16.12 3.06
N ALA A 188 -19.83 17.29 3.23
CA ALA A 188 -21.27 17.35 3.52
C ALA A 188 -22.11 16.68 2.43
N SER A 189 -21.75 16.85 1.16
CA SER A 189 -22.42 16.19 0.05
C SER A 189 -22.21 14.66 0.09
N GLU A 190 -21.01 14.22 0.41
CA GLU A 190 -20.69 12.79 0.51
C GLU A 190 -21.29 12.14 1.74
N VAL A 191 -21.36 12.83 2.88
CA VAL A 191 -22.07 12.35 4.08
C VAL A 191 -23.52 12.01 3.75
N LYS A 192 -24.27 12.92 3.12
CA LYS A 192 -25.68 12.67 2.72
C LYS A 192 -25.83 11.44 1.83
N LYS A 193 -24.89 11.18 0.93
CA LYS A 193 -24.90 9.99 0.06
C LYS A 193 -24.63 8.71 0.84
N HIS A 194 -23.68 8.77 1.77
CA HIS A 194 -23.32 7.60 2.58
C HIS A 194 -24.36 7.27 3.65
N GLU A 195 -24.97 8.26 4.28
CA GLU A 195 -26.06 8.07 5.25
C GLU A 195 -27.26 7.34 4.67
N ARG A 196 -27.60 7.60 3.38
CA ARG A 196 -28.68 6.90 2.68
C ARG A 196 -28.46 5.39 2.56
N VAL A 197 -27.20 4.94 2.63
CA VAL A 197 -26.80 3.54 2.45
C VAL A 197 -26.37 2.92 3.80
N ALA A 198 -25.84 3.74 4.71
CA ALA A 198 -25.30 3.32 5.99
C ALA A 198 -26.35 3.38 7.11
N TYR A 199 -27.51 2.75 6.90
CA TYR A 199 -28.59 2.73 7.88
C TYR A 199 -28.09 2.32 9.27
N GLY A 200 -28.37 3.15 10.28
CA GLY A 200 -28.03 2.87 11.68
C GLY A 200 -26.54 3.02 12.02
N VAL A 201 -25.73 3.55 11.09
CA VAL A 201 -24.30 3.78 11.31
C VAL A 201 -23.99 5.27 11.18
N THR A 202 -23.40 5.84 12.21
CA THR A 202 -22.94 7.24 12.19
C THR A 202 -21.76 7.41 11.23
N VAL A 203 -21.86 8.38 10.32
CA VAL A 203 -20.77 8.77 9.43
C VAL A 203 -19.93 9.85 10.11
N THR A 204 -18.69 9.50 10.46
CA THR A 204 -17.74 10.44 11.06
C THR A 204 -16.96 11.15 9.95
N THR A 205 -16.79 12.47 10.08
CA THR A 205 -15.99 13.26 9.15
C THR A 205 -14.70 13.73 9.80
N VAL A 206 -13.60 13.65 9.05
CA VAL A 206 -12.28 14.14 9.47
C VAL A 206 -11.71 14.98 8.35
N ILE A 207 -11.24 16.18 8.64
CA ILE A 207 -10.51 17.03 7.69
C ILE A 207 -9.02 16.87 7.99
N MET A 208 -8.27 16.45 6.98
CA MET A 208 -6.82 16.33 7.07
C MET A 208 -6.14 17.66 6.73
N GLY A 209 -5.18 18.07 7.56
CA GLY A 209 -4.39 19.26 7.37
C GLY A 209 -3.66 19.68 8.64
N ASP A 210 -2.92 20.77 8.55
CA ASP A 210 -2.09 21.25 9.67
C ASP A 210 -2.69 22.47 10.38
N LYS A 211 -3.88 22.94 9.95
CA LYS A 211 -4.59 24.08 10.56
C LYS A 211 -5.40 23.63 11.78
N GLU A 212 -5.84 24.60 12.57
CA GLU A 212 -6.70 24.35 13.72
C GLU A 212 -8.00 23.64 13.32
N GLY A 213 -8.41 22.65 14.11
CA GLY A 213 -9.55 21.78 13.81
C GLY A 213 -9.31 20.74 12.72
N GLN A 214 -8.10 20.61 12.22
CA GLN A 214 -7.70 19.58 11.26
C GLN A 214 -6.78 18.54 11.91
N VAL A 215 -6.72 17.35 11.31
CA VAL A 215 -5.86 16.27 11.77
C VAL A 215 -4.64 16.15 10.86
N PRO A 216 -3.42 16.37 11.38
CA PRO A 216 -2.20 16.22 10.59
C PRO A 216 -2.03 14.82 10.02
N LEU A 217 -1.46 14.71 8.82
CA LEU A 217 -1.22 13.45 8.12
C LEU A 217 -0.56 12.39 9.01
N LYS A 218 0.45 12.77 9.81
CA LYS A 218 1.15 11.86 10.74
C LYS A 218 0.25 11.29 11.84
N LYS A 219 -0.75 12.05 12.27
CA LYS A 219 -1.67 11.67 13.36
C LYS A 219 -2.94 11.01 12.86
N LEU A 220 -3.26 11.09 11.55
CA LEU A 220 -4.51 10.66 10.97
C LEU A 220 -4.83 9.18 11.24
N ALA A 221 -3.91 8.27 10.97
CA ALA A 221 -4.11 6.84 11.25
C ALA A 221 -4.30 6.56 12.75
N GLY A 222 -3.57 7.28 13.61
CA GLY A 222 -3.71 7.20 15.06
C GLY A 222 -5.05 7.72 15.55
N HIS A 223 -5.53 8.82 14.99
CA HIS A 223 -6.84 9.41 15.29
C HIS A 223 -7.97 8.45 14.95
N ILE A 224 -7.96 7.89 13.72
CA ILE A 224 -8.97 6.92 13.27
C ILE A 224 -8.98 5.66 14.15
N ARG A 225 -7.80 5.15 14.55
CA ARG A 225 -7.70 3.96 15.43
C ARG A 225 -8.23 4.18 16.84
N LYS A 226 -8.26 5.41 17.34
CA LYS A 226 -8.74 5.78 18.66
C LYS A 226 -10.27 5.96 18.72
N LEU A 227 -10.95 5.96 17.56
CA LEU A 227 -12.40 6.05 17.53
C LEU A 227 -13.04 4.89 18.34
N PRO A 228 -14.15 5.13 19.06
CA PRO A 228 -14.84 4.10 19.81
C PRO A 228 -15.30 2.98 18.86
N LYS A 229 -15.20 1.75 19.32
CA LYS A 229 -15.64 0.59 18.54
C LYS A 229 -17.17 0.51 18.60
N VAL A 230 -17.83 0.86 17.52
CA VAL A 230 -19.29 0.89 17.39
C VAL A 230 -19.84 -0.21 16.48
N LEU A 231 -18.98 -0.81 15.63
CA LEU A 231 -19.39 -1.83 14.66
C LEU A 231 -18.77 -3.19 14.95
N GLN A 232 -19.59 -4.23 14.85
CA GLN A 232 -19.16 -5.62 14.89
C GLN A 232 -18.74 -6.11 13.48
N ALA A 233 -18.04 -7.24 13.41
CA ALA A 233 -17.48 -7.75 12.16
C ALA A 233 -18.54 -8.04 11.08
N HIS A 234 -19.72 -8.57 11.45
CA HIS A 234 -20.81 -8.83 10.53
C HIS A 234 -21.42 -7.53 9.98
N GLN A 235 -21.59 -6.50 10.82
CA GLN A 235 -22.08 -5.19 10.41
C GLN A 235 -21.12 -4.50 9.41
N ILE A 236 -19.80 -4.64 9.64
CA ILE A 236 -18.79 -4.14 8.72
C ILE A 236 -18.92 -4.84 7.34
N THR A 237 -19.17 -6.15 7.33
CA THR A 237 -19.31 -6.92 6.09
C THR A 237 -20.57 -6.51 5.32
N ASP A 238 -21.69 -6.37 5.98
CA ASP A 238 -22.96 -5.93 5.40
C ASP A 238 -22.82 -4.49 4.84
N LEU A 239 -22.33 -3.56 5.66
CA LEU A 239 -22.12 -2.18 5.23
C LEU A 239 -21.14 -2.09 4.04
N ARG A 240 -20.11 -2.93 4.02
CA ARG A 240 -19.19 -3.02 2.87
C ARG A 240 -19.90 -3.40 1.57
N GLN A 241 -20.86 -4.33 1.61
CA GLN A 241 -21.61 -4.73 0.42
C GLN A 241 -22.50 -3.59 -0.08
N ARG A 242 -23.20 -2.90 0.83
CA ARG A 242 -24.03 -1.73 0.50
C ARG A 242 -23.19 -0.59 -0.10
N LEU A 243 -22.00 -0.32 0.46
CA LEU A 243 -21.09 0.68 -0.05
C LEU A 243 -20.53 0.32 -1.44
N ARG A 244 -20.32 -0.97 -1.72
CA ARG A 244 -19.95 -1.42 -3.08
C ARG A 244 -21.05 -1.16 -4.09
N ALA A 245 -22.32 -1.35 -3.73
CA ALA A 245 -23.45 -1.01 -4.59
C ALA A 245 -23.49 0.51 -4.88
N LEU A 246 -23.25 1.34 -3.85
CA LEU A 246 -23.12 2.78 -4.03
C LEU A 246 -21.96 3.15 -4.97
N ASP A 247 -20.82 2.49 -4.86
CA ASP A 247 -19.65 2.74 -5.70
C ASP A 247 -19.89 2.33 -7.17
N ALA A 248 -20.67 1.26 -7.40
CA ALA A 248 -21.02 0.81 -8.74
C ALA A 248 -21.93 1.80 -9.50
N LEU A 249 -22.72 2.59 -8.78
CA LEU A 249 -23.58 3.64 -9.35
C LEU A 249 -22.83 4.94 -9.66
N ARG A 250 -21.59 5.06 -9.21
CA ARG A 250 -20.78 6.26 -9.45
C ARG A 250 -20.04 6.16 -10.77
N PRO A 251 -20.00 7.25 -11.56
CA PRO A 251 -19.07 7.29 -12.68
C PRO A 251 -17.63 7.10 -12.13
N PRO A 252 -16.79 6.31 -12.81
CA PRO A 252 -15.43 6.10 -12.38
C PRO A 252 -14.72 7.47 -12.32
N VAL A 253 -14.29 7.86 -11.11
CA VAL A 253 -13.41 9.03 -10.98
C VAL A 253 -12.12 8.68 -11.72
N PRO A 254 -11.72 9.44 -12.74
CA PRO A 254 -10.49 9.17 -13.47
C PRO A 254 -9.29 9.43 -12.54
N THR A 255 -8.99 8.44 -11.70
CA THR A 255 -7.77 8.46 -10.91
C THR A 255 -6.62 8.08 -11.81
N PRO A 256 -5.61 8.93 -11.99
CA PRO A 256 -4.40 8.56 -12.70
C PRO A 256 -3.80 7.31 -12.05
N LYS A 257 -3.64 6.22 -12.78
CA LYS A 257 -2.91 5.05 -12.32
C LYS A 257 -1.43 5.42 -12.24
N GLY A 258 -0.99 5.92 -11.09
CA GLY A 258 0.40 6.31 -10.86
C GLY A 258 0.53 7.66 -10.14
N PRO A 259 1.75 8.06 -9.76
CA PRO A 259 1.98 9.35 -9.14
C PRO A 259 1.52 10.46 -10.08
N MET A 260 0.68 11.39 -9.55
CA MET A 260 0.21 12.53 -10.34
C MET A 260 1.39 13.33 -10.86
N PRO A 261 1.36 13.74 -12.15
CA PRO A 261 2.44 14.55 -12.73
C PRO A 261 2.57 15.86 -11.94
N THR A 262 3.75 16.10 -11.41
CA THR A 262 4.05 17.26 -10.57
C THR A 262 4.52 18.47 -11.39
N SER A 263 4.71 18.30 -12.70
CA SER A 263 5.17 19.38 -13.58
C SER A 263 4.27 19.59 -14.81
N PRO A 264 4.13 20.83 -15.33
CA PRO A 264 3.37 21.13 -16.55
C PRO A 264 3.87 20.37 -17.80
N ARG A 265 5.15 20.01 -17.83
CA ARG A 265 5.76 19.24 -18.94
C ARG A 265 5.27 17.79 -18.97
N GLN A 266 5.09 17.16 -17.81
CA GLN A 266 4.56 15.80 -17.69
C GLN A 266 3.07 15.73 -18.11
N VAL A 267 2.30 16.80 -17.85
CA VAL A 267 0.89 16.91 -18.29
C VAL A 267 0.79 17.02 -19.82
N LYS A 268 1.71 17.75 -20.48
CA LYS A 268 1.74 17.84 -21.95
C LYS A 268 2.04 16.48 -22.60
N GLY A 269 2.99 15.72 -22.09
CA GLY A 269 3.32 14.37 -22.59
C GLY A 269 2.16 13.38 -22.46
N ALA A 270 1.43 13.41 -21.34
CA ALA A 270 0.25 12.57 -21.14
C ALA A 270 -0.90 12.92 -22.09
N ARG A 271 -1.11 14.22 -22.42
CA ARG A 271 -2.11 14.66 -23.41
C ARG A 271 -1.75 14.26 -24.84
N GLN A 272 -0.49 14.28 -25.22
CA GLN A 272 -0.03 13.81 -26.53
C GLN A 272 -0.21 12.30 -26.70
N ALA A 273 0.09 11.51 -25.65
CA ALA A 273 -0.11 10.07 -25.66
C ALA A 273 -1.61 9.67 -25.78
N MET A 274 -2.54 10.50 -25.28
CA MET A 274 -3.99 10.27 -25.43
C MET A 274 -4.55 10.69 -26.80
N ARG A 275 -3.87 11.59 -27.53
CA ARG A 275 -4.28 12.03 -28.89
C ARG A 275 -3.78 11.12 -30.01
N GLY A 276 -2.87 10.24 -29.75
CA GLY A 276 -2.27 9.30 -30.70
C GLY A 276 -2.91 7.91 -30.74
N ARG A 277 -4.14 7.77 -30.22
CA ARG A 277 -4.95 6.55 -30.34
C ARG A 277 -6.28 6.82 -31.01
#